data_2355f9775bc65d6d14b6192a6f14d563
#
_entry.id   2355f9775bc65d6d14b6192a6f14d563
#
_cell.length_a   1.000
_cell.length_b   1.000
_cell.length_c   1.000
_cell.angle_alpha   90.00
_cell.angle_beta   90.00
_cell.angle_gamma   90.00
#
_symmetry.space_group_name_H-M   'P 1'
#
loop_
_entity.id
_entity.type
_entity.pdbx_description
1 polymer ?
#
loop_
_entity_poly.entity_id
_entity_poly.type
_entity_poly.pdbx_seq_one_letter_code
_entity_poly.pdbx_strand_id
1 'polypeptide(L)'
;VRIICVWGPDQQVISQDLKYYRTGISKHIRKTVSQMLEQMRDIEGIYSRKLNMHSIGIANLKLLCGLGSSVSHDALEDAVDLKNVIAYLDVHGCPERAAQMLRQYMKEKELYYRYRRFHEKWDGISEAVVRKSRELINELEKSGMMEARALLDDLRVICTGEDSSFEEPEEYMERMKEK
;
A
#
# COMPACT_ATOMS: atom_id res chain seq x y z
N VAL A 1 18.57 -0.25 -27.33
CA VAL A 1 18.61 -0.79 -25.97
C VAL A 1 17.18 -1.10 -25.58
N ARG A 2 16.89 -2.36 -25.21
CA ARG A 2 15.56 -2.71 -24.68
C ARG A 2 15.61 -2.53 -23.17
N ILE A 3 14.62 -1.84 -22.61
CA ILE A 3 14.46 -1.67 -21.17
C ILE A 3 13.27 -2.54 -20.75
N ILE A 4 13.45 -3.28 -19.67
CA ILE A 4 12.40 -4.09 -19.03
C ILE A 4 11.95 -3.32 -17.78
N CYS A 5 10.75 -2.76 -17.82
CA CYS A 5 10.17 -2.11 -16.67
C CYS A 5 9.55 -3.16 -15.75
N VAL A 6 9.83 -3.07 -14.46
CA VAL A 6 9.25 -3.90 -13.41
C VAL A 6 8.66 -3.01 -12.32
N TRP A 7 7.73 -3.56 -11.56
CA TRP A 7 7.12 -2.88 -10.43
C TRP A 7 7.47 -3.63 -9.14
N GLY A 8 8.33 -3.02 -8.33
CA GLY A 8 8.77 -3.63 -7.08
C GLY A 8 10.13 -4.33 -7.17
N PRO A 9 10.44 -5.21 -6.21
CA PRO A 9 11.78 -5.73 -5.98
C PRO A 9 12.20 -6.90 -6.91
N ASP A 10 11.51 -7.16 -8.01
CA ASP A 10 11.75 -8.32 -8.89
C ASP A 10 13.20 -8.46 -9.32
N GLN A 11 13.86 -7.35 -9.67
CA GLN A 11 15.28 -7.37 -10.04
C GLN A 11 16.16 -7.89 -8.89
N GLN A 12 15.85 -7.52 -7.66
CA GLN A 12 16.61 -7.95 -6.48
C GLN A 12 16.35 -9.43 -6.18
N VAL A 13 15.08 -9.86 -6.24
CA VAL A 13 14.68 -11.26 -6.02
C VAL A 13 15.37 -12.17 -7.02
N ILE A 14 15.26 -11.89 -8.32
CA ILE A 14 15.89 -12.70 -9.37
C ILE A 14 17.42 -12.71 -9.20
N SER A 15 18.03 -11.59 -8.82
CA SER A 15 19.47 -11.51 -8.55
C SER A 15 19.89 -12.37 -7.36
N GLN A 16 19.08 -12.44 -6.31
CA GLN A 16 19.32 -13.29 -5.14
C GLN A 16 19.17 -14.77 -5.50
N ASP A 17 18.12 -15.13 -6.23
CA ASP A 17 17.90 -16.50 -6.69
C ASP A 17 19.02 -16.98 -7.59
N LEU A 18 19.51 -16.14 -8.49
CA LEU A 18 20.63 -16.45 -9.37
C LEU A 18 21.92 -16.76 -8.58
N LYS A 19 22.11 -16.09 -7.43
CA LYS A 19 23.22 -16.37 -6.51
C LYS A 19 23.01 -17.67 -5.73
N TYR A 20 21.80 -17.86 -5.22
CA TYR A 20 21.43 -19.01 -4.40
C TYR A 20 21.51 -20.32 -5.19
N TYR A 21 20.94 -20.36 -6.39
CA TYR A 21 20.92 -21.54 -7.27
C TYR A 21 22.14 -21.65 -8.19
N ARG A 22 23.25 -21.01 -7.85
CA ARG A 22 24.43 -20.88 -8.69
C ARG A 22 24.95 -22.19 -9.27
N THR A 23 24.89 -23.28 -8.52
CA THR A 23 25.38 -24.60 -8.93
C THR A 23 24.39 -25.40 -9.75
N GLY A 24 23.08 -25.11 -9.65
CA GLY A 24 22.02 -25.81 -10.38
C GLY A 24 21.68 -25.21 -11.75
N ILE A 25 22.22 -24.02 -12.08
CA ILE A 25 21.85 -23.29 -13.30
C ILE A 25 23.02 -23.36 -14.33
N SER A 26 22.68 -23.69 -15.57
CA SER A 26 23.69 -23.73 -16.64
C SER A 26 24.36 -22.36 -16.87
N LYS A 27 25.61 -22.37 -17.33
CA LYS A 27 26.37 -21.15 -17.64
C LYS A 27 25.65 -20.25 -18.66
N HIS A 28 24.95 -20.86 -19.61
CA HIS A 28 24.19 -20.15 -20.65
C HIS A 28 23.01 -19.39 -20.03
N ILE A 29 22.16 -20.09 -19.24
CA ILE A 29 21.00 -19.47 -18.56
C ILE A 29 21.47 -18.34 -17.65
N ARG A 30 22.52 -18.57 -16.87
CA ARG A 30 23.07 -17.54 -15.97
C ARG A 30 23.49 -16.29 -16.73
N LYS A 31 24.17 -16.42 -17.86
CA LYS A 31 24.55 -15.28 -18.70
C LYS A 31 23.34 -14.54 -19.24
N THR A 32 22.34 -15.27 -19.72
CA THR A 32 21.07 -14.68 -20.23
C THR A 32 20.34 -13.91 -19.15
N VAL A 33 20.17 -14.50 -17.96
CA VAL A 33 19.50 -13.83 -16.83
C VAL A 33 20.28 -12.61 -16.38
N SER A 34 21.61 -12.67 -16.31
CA SER A 34 22.43 -11.50 -15.97
C SER A 34 22.23 -10.35 -16.95
N GLN A 35 22.20 -10.64 -18.26
CA GLN A 35 21.94 -9.64 -19.30
C GLN A 35 20.53 -9.05 -19.20
N MET A 36 19.52 -9.87 -18.82
CA MET A 36 18.16 -9.41 -18.57
C MET A 36 18.13 -8.45 -17.36
N LEU A 37 18.78 -8.82 -16.26
CA LEU A 37 18.86 -8.00 -15.05
C LEU A 37 19.48 -6.61 -15.31
N GLU A 38 20.49 -6.52 -16.19
CA GLU A 38 21.10 -5.25 -16.59
C GLU A 38 20.11 -4.32 -17.32
N GLN A 39 19.08 -4.90 -17.97
CA GLN A 39 18.04 -4.16 -18.70
C GLN A 39 16.82 -3.83 -17.83
N MET A 40 16.68 -4.47 -16.67
CA MET A 40 15.55 -4.23 -15.76
C MET A 40 15.69 -2.89 -15.06
N ARG A 41 14.56 -2.22 -14.93
CA ARG A 41 14.43 -0.96 -14.16
C ARG A 41 13.16 -1.03 -13.31
N ASP A 42 13.34 -0.93 -12.02
CA ASP A 42 12.23 -0.73 -11.09
C ASP A 42 11.71 0.70 -11.22
N ILE A 43 10.44 0.81 -11.61
CA ILE A 43 9.76 2.10 -11.79
C ILE A 43 8.84 2.44 -10.62
N GLU A 44 8.58 1.51 -9.70
CA GLU A 44 7.78 1.77 -8.50
C GLU A 44 8.31 2.96 -7.72
N GLY A 45 9.62 3.01 -7.47
CA GLY A 45 10.24 4.09 -6.72
C GLY A 45 10.09 5.48 -7.36
N ILE A 46 9.89 5.56 -8.68
CA ILE A 46 9.64 6.82 -9.39
C ILE A 46 8.21 7.28 -9.14
N TYR A 47 7.24 6.39 -9.34
CA TYR A 47 5.82 6.72 -9.18
C TYR A 47 5.42 6.87 -7.71
N SER A 48 5.96 6.06 -6.81
CA SER A 48 5.74 6.19 -5.38
C SER A 48 6.17 7.56 -4.85
N ARG A 49 7.31 8.09 -5.32
CA ARG A 49 7.73 9.46 -4.99
C ARG A 49 6.81 10.52 -5.57
N LYS A 50 6.38 10.38 -6.84
CA LYS A 50 5.44 11.32 -7.47
C LYS A 50 4.09 11.35 -6.76
N LEU A 51 3.63 10.20 -6.24
CA LEU A 51 2.37 10.04 -5.52
C LEU A 51 2.50 10.34 -4.02
N ASN A 52 3.72 10.61 -3.54
CA ASN A 52 4.04 10.78 -2.11
C ASN A 52 3.56 9.57 -1.28
N MET A 53 3.86 8.36 -1.75
CA MET A 53 3.51 7.10 -1.11
C MET A 53 4.77 6.25 -0.92
N HIS A 54 4.84 5.47 0.15
CA HIS A 54 6.03 4.65 0.44
C HIS A 54 6.13 3.48 -0.54
N SER A 55 5.03 2.79 -0.76
CA SER A 55 4.89 1.68 -1.71
C SER A 55 3.43 1.64 -2.16
N ILE A 56 3.22 1.34 -3.43
CA ILE A 56 1.88 1.25 -4.00
C ILE A 56 1.78 0.02 -4.89
N GLY A 57 0.98 -0.98 -4.48
CA GLY A 57 0.70 -2.16 -5.29
C GLY A 57 -0.06 -1.81 -6.56
N ILE A 58 0.04 -2.68 -7.57
CA ILE A 58 -0.57 -2.46 -8.89
C ILE A 58 -2.10 -2.29 -8.81
N ALA A 59 -2.78 -3.01 -7.91
CA ALA A 59 -4.22 -2.87 -7.67
C ALA A 59 -4.60 -1.44 -7.28
N ASN A 60 -3.90 -0.86 -6.29
CA ASN A 60 -4.12 0.51 -5.86
C ASN A 60 -3.76 1.52 -6.95
N LEU A 61 -2.74 1.23 -7.74
CA LEU A 61 -2.35 2.09 -8.85
C LEU A 61 -3.40 2.10 -9.95
N LYS A 62 -3.98 0.93 -10.28
CA LYS A 62 -5.14 0.82 -11.20
C LYS A 62 -6.33 1.63 -10.68
N LEU A 63 -6.63 1.48 -9.38
CA LEU A 63 -7.72 2.22 -8.74
C LEU A 63 -7.53 3.74 -8.85
N LEU A 64 -6.31 4.24 -8.62
CA LEU A 64 -5.98 5.67 -8.79
C LEU A 64 -6.23 6.17 -10.22
N CYS A 65 -6.00 5.31 -11.21
CA CYS A 65 -6.19 5.62 -12.62
C CYS A 65 -7.64 5.39 -13.10
N GLY A 66 -8.55 4.91 -12.23
CA GLY A 66 -9.91 4.55 -12.62
C GLY A 66 -9.99 3.31 -13.53
N LEU A 67 -9.00 2.42 -13.46
CA LEU A 67 -8.89 1.19 -14.24
C LEU A 67 -9.37 -0.07 -13.48
N GLY A 68 -10.10 0.13 -12.37
CA GLY A 68 -10.49 -0.93 -11.44
C GLY A 68 -9.38 -1.30 -10.46
N SER A 69 -9.63 -2.24 -9.56
CA SER A 69 -8.68 -2.68 -8.52
C SER A 69 -8.33 -4.16 -8.61
N SER A 70 -9.04 -4.94 -9.43
CA SER A 70 -8.77 -6.37 -9.57
C SER A 70 -7.41 -6.64 -10.21
N VAL A 71 -6.66 -7.57 -9.62
CA VAL A 71 -5.43 -8.15 -10.20
C VAL A 71 -5.59 -9.65 -10.26
N SER A 72 -5.17 -10.25 -11.37
CA SER A 72 -5.35 -11.68 -11.59
C SER A 72 -4.26 -12.53 -10.95
N HIS A 73 -3.13 -11.91 -10.62
CA HIS A 73 -1.87 -12.59 -10.26
C HIS A 73 -1.32 -13.50 -11.39
N ASP A 74 -1.78 -13.27 -12.62
CA ASP A 74 -1.16 -13.81 -13.83
C ASP A 74 -0.11 -12.83 -14.35
N ALA A 75 1.10 -13.31 -14.57
CA ALA A 75 2.25 -12.46 -14.93
C ALA A 75 2.04 -11.67 -16.22
N LEU A 76 1.28 -12.22 -17.19
CA LEU A 76 1.00 -11.53 -18.44
C LEU A 76 -0.04 -10.43 -18.24
N GLU A 77 -1.10 -10.73 -17.51
CA GLU A 77 -2.15 -9.77 -17.20
C GLU A 77 -1.64 -8.64 -16.32
N ASP A 78 -0.82 -8.95 -15.31
CA ASP A 78 -0.18 -7.94 -14.47
C ASP A 78 0.78 -7.03 -15.27
N ALA A 79 1.48 -7.58 -16.26
CA ALA A 79 2.30 -6.78 -17.16
C ALA A 79 1.47 -5.88 -18.09
N VAL A 80 0.31 -6.34 -18.56
CA VAL A 80 -0.64 -5.54 -19.35
C VAL A 80 -1.25 -4.44 -18.47
N ASP A 81 -1.64 -4.74 -17.25
CA ASP A 81 -2.15 -3.79 -16.28
C ASP A 81 -1.13 -2.69 -16.00
N LEU A 82 0.12 -3.07 -15.72
CA LEU A 82 1.20 -2.12 -15.50
C LEU A 82 1.42 -1.21 -16.73
N LYS A 83 1.42 -1.77 -17.93
CA LYS A 83 1.51 -0.99 -19.18
C LYS A 83 0.39 0.03 -19.30
N ASN A 84 -0.86 -0.38 -19.02
CA ASN A 84 -2.03 0.49 -19.13
C ASN A 84 -1.98 1.63 -18.11
N VAL A 85 -1.58 1.32 -16.88
CA VAL A 85 -1.38 2.33 -15.82
C VAL A 85 -0.30 3.34 -16.19
N ILE A 86 0.85 2.88 -16.68
CA ILE A 86 1.94 3.78 -17.09
C ILE A 86 1.46 4.68 -18.23
N ALA A 87 0.80 4.11 -19.24
CA ALA A 87 0.25 4.89 -20.36
C ALA A 87 -0.75 5.95 -19.88
N TYR A 88 -1.61 5.60 -18.93
CA TYR A 88 -2.54 6.55 -18.32
C TYR A 88 -1.81 7.69 -17.61
N LEU A 89 -0.84 7.37 -16.76
CA LEU A 89 -0.08 8.36 -15.99
C LEU A 89 0.78 9.27 -16.88
N ASP A 90 1.31 8.76 -17.98
CA ASP A 90 2.07 9.57 -18.94
C ASP A 90 1.19 10.57 -19.68
N VAL A 91 -0.08 10.25 -19.95
CA VAL A 91 -1.02 11.13 -20.65
C VAL A 91 -1.71 12.11 -19.69
N HIS A 92 -2.17 11.63 -18.54
CA HIS A 92 -3.03 12.38 -17.63
C HIS A 92 -2.30 12.95 -16.41
N GLY A 93 -1.06 12.51 -16.18
CA GLY A 93 -0.31 12.84 -14.96
C GLY A 93 -0.81 12.08 -13.73
N CYS A 94 -0.27 12.42 -12.57
CA CYS A 94 -0.65 11.80 -11.30
C CYS A 94 -2.00 12.36 -10.81
N PRO A 95 -3.00 11.53 -10.51
CA PRO A 95 -4.30 11.96 -10.01
C PRO A 95 -4.20 12.34 -8.51
N GLU A 96 -3.80 13.58 -8.23
CA GLU A 96 -3.47 14.09 -6.88
C GLU A 96 -4.58 13.84 -5.85
N ARG A 97 -5.85 14.15 -6.22
CA ARG A 97 -6.99 13.96 -5.31
C ARG A 97 -7.20 12.49 -4.96
N ALA A 98 -7.16 11.60 -5.96
CA ALA A 98 -7.30 10.16 -5.73
C ALA A 98 -6.13 9.61 -4.90
N ALA A 99 -4.91 10.09 -5.16
CA ALA A 99 -3.74 9.72 -4.36
C ALA A 99 -3.87 10.17 -2.89
N GLN A 100 -4.42 11.34 -2.64
CA GLN A 100 -4.69 11.83 -1.29
C GLN A 100 -5.72 10.95 -0.57
N MET A 101 -6.81 10.58 -1.23
CA MET A 101 -7.84 9.70 -0.68
C MET A 101 -7.26 8.31 -0.37
N LEU A 102 -6.46 7.74 -1.26
CA LEU A 102 -5.81 6.44 -1.04
C LEU A 102 -4.80 6.49 0.11
N ARG A 103 -4.02 7.56 0.27
CA ARG A 103 -3.13 7.74 1.43
C ARG A 103 -3.92 7.75 2.74
N GLN A 104 -5.05 8.44 2.76
CA GLN A 104 -5.92 8.48 3.94
C GLN A 104 -6.50 7.09 4.25
N TYR A 105 -6.99 6.39 3.22
CA TYR A 105 -7.45 5.02 3.33
C TYR A 105 -6.38 4.09 3.93
N MET A 106 -5.15 4.13 3.41
CA MET A 106 -4.05 3.28 3.90
C MET A 106 -3.72 3.57 5.37
N LYS A 107 -3.76 4.84 5.77
CA LYS A 107 -3.55 5.24 7.17
C LYS A 107 -4.65 4.70 8.08
N GLU A 108 -5.91 4.82 7.69
CA GLU A 108 -7.05 4.31 8.46
C GLU A 108 -7.02 2.78 8.53
N LYS A 109 -6.68 2.11 7.43
CA LYS A 109 -6.51 0.65 7.39
C LYS A 109 -5.38 0.17 8.31
N GLU A 110 -4.26 0.87 8.37
CA GLU A 110 -3.17 0.56 9.30
C GLU A 110 -3.62 0.67 10.75
N LEU A 111 -4.34 1.75 11.10
CA LEU A 111 -4.90 1.93 12.44
C LEU A 111 -5.88 0.80 12.79
N TYR A 112 -6.73 0.40 11.86
CA TYR A 112 -7.66 -0.70 12.04
C TYR A 112 -6.94 -2.02 12.35
N TYR A 113 -5.88 -2.37 11.59
CA TYR A 113 -5.11 -3.59 11.86
C TYR A 113 -4.28 -3.52 13.15
N ARG A 114 -3.82 -2.33 13.55
CA ARG A 114 -3.20 -2.12 14.87
C ARG A 114 -4.20 -2.40 15.98
N TYR A 115 -5.43 -1.92 15.84
CA TYR A 115 -6.53 -2.19 16.76
C TYR A 115 -6.83 -3.68 16.87
N ARG A 116 -7.01 -4.38 15.76
CA ARG A 116 -7.24 -5.84 15.77
C ARG A 116 -6.14 -6.58 16.51
N ARG A 117 -4.87 -6.33 16.19
CA ARG A 117 -3.72 -6.95 16.87
C ARG A 117 -3.69 -6.63 18.36
N PHE A 118 -4.12 -5.45 18.75
CA PHE A 118 -4.23 -5.05 20.14
C PHE A 118 -5.31 -5.87 20.85
N HIS A 119 -6.50 -6.01 20.27
CA HIS A 119 -7.59 -6.81 20.84
C HIS A 119 -7.28 -8.30 20.90
N GLU A 120 -6.67 -8.85 19.87
CA GLU A 120 -6.21 -10.25 19.87
C GLU A 120 -5.22 -10.55 21.00
N LYS A 121 -4.40 -9.56 21.35
CA LYS A 121 -3.39 -9.70 22.41
C LYS A 121 -3.94 -9.43 23.81
N TRP A 122 -4.92 -8.58 23.93
CA TRP A 122 -5.49 -8.12 25.20
C TRP A 122 -6.98 -8.48 25.30
N ASP A 123 -7.24 -9.77 25.23
CA ASP A 123 -8.60 -10.28 25.43
C ASP A 123 -9.16 -9.74 26.74
N GLY A 124 -10.29 -9.02 26.67
CA GLY A 124 -10.99 -8.51 27.84
C GLY A 124 -10.81 -7.02 28.19
N ILE A 125 -10.45 -6.15 27.23
CA ILE A 125 -10.59 -4.71 27.45
C ILE A 125 -12.05 -4.39 27.75
N SER A 126 -12.31 -3.93 28.98
CA SER A 126 -13.65 -3.61 29.40
C SER A 126 -14.21 -2.40 28.64
N GLU A 127 -15.51 -2.38 28.38
CA GLU A 127 -16.23 -1.20 27.84
C GLU A 127 -15.90 0.09 28.58
N ALA A 128 -15.59 -0.01 29.88
CA ALA A 128 -15.18 1.13 30.69
C ALA A 128 -13.86 1.76 30.22
N VAL A 129 -12.89 0.95 29.74
CA VAL A 129 -11.63 1.45 29.19
C VAL A 129 -11.88 2.15 27.86
N VAL A 130 -12.67 1.54 26.97
CA VAL A 130 -13.06 2.15 25.68
C VAL A 130 -13.78 3.47 25.89
N ARG A 131 -14.73 3.53 26.84
CA ARG A 131 -15.46 4.77 27.16
C ARG A 131 -14.50 5.87 27.65
N LYS A 132 -13.63 5.55 28.61
CA LYS A 132 -12.65 6.52 29.12
C LYS A 132 -11.66 6.98 28.04
N SER A 133 -11.27 6.10 27.15
CA SER A 133 -10.41 6.46 26.02
C SER A 133 -11.10 7.44 25.09
N ARG A 134 -12.39 7.26 24.81
CA ARG A 134 -13.19 8.22 24.02
C ARG A 134 -13.33 9.59 24.69
N GLU A 135 -13.56 9.60 25.99
CA GLU A 135 -13.62 10.84 26.79
C GLU A 135 -12.29 11.59 26.69
N LEU A 136 -11.17 10.90 26.86
CA LEU A 136 -9.84 11.46 26.77
C LEU A 136 -9.49 11.96 25.36
N ILE A 137 -9.87 11.24 24.30
CA ILE A 137 -9.72 11.69 22.91
C ILE A 137 -10.40 13.05 22.73
N ASN A 138 -11.65 13.16 23.18
CA ASN A 138 -12.43 14.40 23.05
C ASN A 138 -11.78 15.58 23.78
N GLU A 139 -11.20 15.34 24.94
CA GLU A 139 -10.51 16.38 25.71
C GLU A 139 -9.21 16.80 25.04
N LEU A 140 -8.40 15.86 24.55
CA LEU A 140 -7.16 16.13 23.86
C LEU A 140 -7.36 16.85 22.52
N GLU A 141 -8.39 16.49 21.77
CA GLU A 141 -8.76 17.18 20.53
C GLU A 141 -9.17 18.63 20.77
N LYS A 142 -9.97 18.88 21.85
CA LYS A 142 -10.37 20.22 22.23
C LYS A 142 -9.21 21.08 22.73
N SER A 143 -8.20 20.47 23.35
CA SER A 143 -7.05 21.20 23.89
C SER A 143 -6.09 21.72 22.82
N GLY A 144 -6.15 21.17 21.59
CA GLY A 144 -5.26 21.53 20.49
C GLY A 144 -3.80 21.17 20.71
N MET A 145 -3.50 20.30 21.69
CA MET A 145 -2.12 19.92 22.03
C MET A 145 -1.50 19.02 20.94
N MET A 146 -0.62 19.60 20.14
CA MET A 146 0.10 18.89 19.07
C MET A 146 0.96 17.72 19.60
N GLU A 147 1.48 17.83 20.82
CA GLU A 147 2.33 16.81 21.46
C GLU A 147 1.56 15.54 21.86
N ALA A 148 0.23 15.64 22.00
CA ALA A 148 -0.62 14.49 22.29
C ALA A 148 -0.97 13.64 21.06
N ARG A 149 -0.47 13.95 19.88
CA ARG A 149 -0.90 13.31 18.62
C ARG A 149 -0.65 11.80 18.60
N ALA A 150 0.49 11.35 19.11
CA ALA A 150 0.81 9.92 19.21
C ALA A 150 -0.14 9.20 20.18
N LEU A 151 -0.44 9.82 21.32
CA LEU A 151 -1.39 9.30 22.29
C LEU A 151 -2.82 9.25 21.72
N LEU A 152 -3.22 10.26 20.97
CA LEU A 152 -4.51 10.29 20.27
C LEU A 152 -4.62 9.13 19.28
N ASP A 153 -3.58 8.88 18.50
CA ASP A 153 -3.57 7.79 17.52
C ASP A 153 -3.67 6.43 18.24
N ASP A 154 -2.99 6.23 19.36
CA ASP A 154 -3.08 5.01 20.17
C ASP A 154 -4.46 4.83 20.83
N LEU A 155 -5.04 5.90 21.34
CA LEU A 155 -6.40 5.87 21.92
C LEU A 155 -7.46 5.59 20.85
N ARG A 156 -7.32 6.16 19.66
CA ARG A 156 -8.22 5.87 18.53
C ARG A 156 -8.16 4.40 18.14
N VAL A 157 -6.99 3.76 18.18
CA VAL A 157 -6.84 2.32 17.96
C VAL A 157 -7.67 1.51 18.95
N ILE A 158 -7.75 1.93 20.23
CA ILE A 158 -8.56 1.28 21.27
C ILE A 158 -10.07 1.46 21.03
N CYS A 159 -10.47 2.59 20.43
CA CYS A 159 -11.87 2.96 20.27
C CYS A 159 -12.46 2.63 18.89
N THR A 160 -11.66 2.18 17.92
CA THR A 160 -12.16 1.73 16.61
C THR A 160 -13.00 0.48 16.78
N GLY A 161 -14.19 0.49 16.20
CA GLY A 161 -15.26 -0.43 16.47
C GLY A 161 -14.97 -1.92 16.31
N GLU A 162 -15.81 -2.67 16.94
CA GLU A 162 -15.84 -4.11 16.95
C GLU A 162 -16.30 -4.65 15.59
N ASP A 163 -15.66 -5.72 15.15
CA ASP A 163 -16.21 -6.74 14.23
C ASP A 163 -16.52 -6.46 12.78
N SER A 164 -16.02 -5.44 12.13
CA SER A 164 -16.14 -5.40 10.68
C SER A 164 -14.79 -5.64 9.99
N SER A 165 -14.81 -6.29 8.84
CA SER A 165 -13.72 -6.17 7.89
C SER A 165 -13.54 -4.69 7.53
N PHE A 166 -12.31 -4.21 7.44
CA PHE A 166 -12.09 -2.86 6.93
C PHE A 166 -12.61 -2.80 5.49
N GLU A 167 -13.35 -1.73 5.15
CA GLU A 167 -13.92 -1.56 3.82
C GLU A 167 -12.86 -1.64 2.72
N GLU A 168 -13.25 -2.11 1.53
CA GLU A 168 -12.34 -2.18 0.40
C GLU A 168 -12.00 -0.77 -0.15
N PRO A 169 -10.82 -0.59 -0.78
CA PRO A 169 -10.36 0.72 -1.24
C PRO A 169 -11.35 1.42 -2.19
N GLU A 170 -12.06 0.65 -3.02
CA GLU A 170 -13.06 1.18 -3.96
C GLU A 170 -14.25 1.78 -3.22
N GLU A 171 -14.81 1.05 -2.26
CA GLU A 171 -15.94 1.50 -1.44
C GLU A 171 -15.58 2.76 -0.65
N TYR A 172 -14.38 2.78 -0.05
CA TYR A 172 -13.86 3.95 0.64
C TYR A 172 -13.78 5.17 -0.29
N MET A 173 -13.21 5.00 -1.47
CA MET A 173 -13.04 6.10 -2.41
C MET A 173 -14.37 6.62 -2.96
N GLU A 174 -15.36 5.76 -3.20
CA GLU A 174 -16.71 6.20 -3.60
C GLU A 174 -17.38 7.00 -2.47
N ARG A 175 -17.37 6.50 -1.26
CA ARG A 175 -17.91 7.20 -0.08
C ARG A 175 -17.27 8.57 0.14
N MET A 176 -15.98 8.70 -0.13
CA MET A 176 -15.25 9.98 0.00
C MET A 176 -15.50 10.96 -1.14
N LYS A 177 -16.03 10.54 -2.29
CA LYS A 177 -16.45 11.44 -3.37
C LYS A 177 -17.77 12.13 -3.08
N GLU A 178 -18.64 11.49 -2.28
CA GLU A 178 -19.96 12.00 -1.91
C GLU A 178 -19.92 13.05 -0.78
N LYS A 179 -18.78 13.19 -0.10
CA LYS A 179 -18.52 14.19 0.94
C LYS A 179 -17.80 15.42 0.38
#